data_bd32fe71de45a5ab6279819f41e1eda7
#
_entry.id   bd32fe71de45a5ab6279819f41e1eda7
#
_cell.length_a   1.000
_cell.length_b   1.000
_cell.length_c   1.000
_cell.angle_alpha   90.00
_cell.angle_beta   90.00
_cell.angle_gamma   90.00
#
_symmetry.space_group_name_H-M   'P 1'
#
loop_
_entity.id
_entity.type
_entity.pdbx_description
1 polymer ?
#
loop_
_entity_poly.entity_id
_entity_poly.type
_entity_poly.pdbx_seq_one_letter_code
_entity_poly.pdbx_strand_id
1 'polypeptide(L)'
;VKLQLGRLAGLEILKIEQELGELREAIADYEDILANDEHVKRIVKTDLTALADKYGDERRTSIETVSGEVDIEDLIPEETCVFTLTHEGYIKRTTLDTYQAQNRGGRGVQGMTQKDEDFTEEMYVGSTHDYMLFFTNKGKVYRQKVHQIPLGSRQAKGTPVVNLLPIEDDEKVATVINTRDFPADEYLLFATAHGMIKKTAFDAYKNVRSNGLIAINLRDADELIAVRRVAPGMKVMMVSLSLIHISE
;
A
#
# COMPACT_ATOMS: atom_id res chain seq x y z
N VAL A 1 -28.92 -64.97 -17.63
CA VAL A 1 -29.63 -64.47 -16.43
C VAL A 1 -30.55 -65.57 -15.95
N LYS A 2 -30.24 -66.22 -14.80
CA LYS A 2 -31.14 -67.22 -14.19
C LYS A 2 -32.19 -66.43 -13.38
N LEU A 3 -33.36 -66.20 -14.00
CA LEU A 3 -34.54 -65.76 -13.30
C LEU A 3 -35.12 -66.95 -12.50
N GLN A 4 -35.13 -66.87 -11.18
CA GLN A 4 -35.81 -67.82 -10.33
C GLN A 4 -37.34 -67.63 -10.47
N LEU A 5 -38.03 -68.68 -10.83
CA LEU A 5 -39.48 -68.69 -11.05
C LEU A 5 -40.35 -68.19 -9.88
N GLY A 6 -39.85 -68.16 -8.66
CA GLY A 6 -40.47 -67.55 -7.47
C GLY A 6 -40.62 -66.06 -7.44
N ARG A 7 -39.95 -65.33 -8.31
CA ARG A 7 -39.99 -63.85 -8.40
C ARG A 7 -41.07 -63.32 -9.35
N LEU A 8 -41.89 -64.21 -9.92
CA LEU A 8 -43.01 -63.87 -10.77
C LEU A 8 -44.34 -63.79 -10.00
N ALA A 9 -44.31 -63.66 -8.67
CA ALA A 9 -45.52 -63.43 -7.89
C ALA A 9 -46.07 -62.03 -8.22
N GLY A 10 -47.42 -61.89 -8.35
CA GLY A 10 -48.03 -60.61 -8.75
C GLY A 10 -47.63 -59.35 -8.01
N LEU A 11 -47.13 -59.45 -6.76
CA LEU A 11 -46.56 -58.35 -5.98
C LEU A 11 -45.19 -57.86 -6.51
N GLU A 12 -44.36 -58.72 -7.08
CA GLU A 12 -43.12 -58.36 -7.69
C GLU A 12 -43.29 -57.70 -9.06
N ILE A 13 -44.36 -58.15 -9.82
CA ILE A 13 -44.69 -57.51 -11.07
C ILE A 13 -45.15 -56.07 -10.85
N LEU A 14 -46.02 -55.85 -9.85
CA LEU A 14 -46.45 -54.50 -9.47
C LEU A 14 -45.31 -53.58 -9.04
N LYS A 15 -44.34 -54.11 -8.31
CA LYS A 15 -43.12 -53.31 -7.96
C LYS A 15 -42.29 -52.95 -9.17
N ILE A 16 -42.10 -53.87 -10.10
CA ILE A 16 -41.35 -53.63 -11.35
C ILE A 16 -42.09 -52.59 -12.21
N GLU A 17 -43.44 -52.70 -12.30
CA GLU A 17 -44.25 -51.72 -13.03
C GLU A 17 -44.21 -50.34 -12.38
N GLN A 18 -44.15 -50.25 -11.04
CA GLN A 18 -43.98 -48.99 -10.32
C GLN A 18 -42.62 -48.41 -10.55
N GLU A 19 -41.55 -49.21 -10.39
CA GLU A 19 -40.16 -48.76 -10.66
C GLU A 19 -40.00 -48.30 -12.12
N LEU A 20 -40.65 -48.99 -13.06
CA LEU A 20 -40.59 -48.60 -14.48
C LEU A 20 -41.37 -47.29 -14.73
N GLY A 21 -42.46 -47.04 -13.99
CA GLY A 21 -43.18 -45.77 -14.01
C GLY A 21 -42.32 -44.63 -13.49
N GLU A 22 -41.71 -44.82 -12.31
CA GLU A 22 -40.82 -43.83 -11.68
C GLU A 22 -39.59 -43.48 -12.55
N LEU A 23 -38.99 -44.51 -13.18
CA LEU A 23 -37.87 -44.31 -14.09
C LEU A 23 -38.28 -43.55 -15.37
N ARG A 24 -39.48 -43.81 -15.91
CA ARG A 24 -39.96 -43.06 -17.08
C ARG A 24 -40.26 -41.61 -16.76
N GLU A 25 -40.83 -41.33 -15.60
CA GLU A 25 -41.02 -39.95 -15.11
C GLU A 25 -39.69 -39.22 -14.91
N ALA A 26 -38.70 -39.88 -14.28
CA ALA A 26 -37.36 -39.32 -14.10
C ALA A 26 -36.67 -39.05 -15.45
N ILE A 27 -36.79 -39.95 -16.44
CA ILE A 27 -36.23 -39.71 -17.78
C ILE A 27 -36.89 -38.51 -18.44
N ALA A 28 -38.24 -38.40 -18.37
CA ALA A 28 -38.95 -37.26 -18.95
C ALA A 28 -38.54 -35.92 -18.29
N ASP A 29 -38.33 -35.90 -16.95
CA ASP A 29 -37.87 -34.74 -16.23
C ASP A 29 -36.41 -34.36 -16.65
N TYR A 30 -35.52 -35.33 -16.76
CA TYR A 30 -34.15 -35.09 -17.23
C TYR A 30 -34.08 -34.60 -18.68
N GLU A 31 -34.95 -35.14 -19.56
CA GLU A 31 -35.03 -34.65 -20.94
C GLU A 31 -35.55 -33.21 -21.00
N ASP A 32 -36.53 -32.84 -20.15
CA ASP A 32 -37.01 -31.46 -20.04
C ASP A 32 -35.91 -30.53 -19.48
N ILE A 33 -35.14 -30.95 -18.46
CA ILE A 33 -33.99 -30.21 -17.94
C ILE A 33 -32.97 -29.94 -19.03
N LEU A 34 -32.65 -30.94 -19.86
CA LEU A 34 -31.65 -30.81 -20.93
C LEU A 34 -32.15 -29.94 -22.09
N ALA A 35 -33.47 -29.93 -22.35
CA ALA A 35 -34.07 -29.15 -23.44
C ALA A 35 -34.41 -27.71 -23.06
N ASN A 36 -34.50 -27.39 -21.76
CA ASN A 36 -35.03 -26.12 -21.27
C ASN A 36 -34.11 -25.41 -20.27
N ASP A 37 -33.38 -24.43 -20.74
CA ASP A 37 -32.49 -23.60 -19.93
C ASP A 37 -33.20 -22.92 -18.74
N GLU A 38 -34.46 -22.57 -18.88
CA GLU A 38 -35.23 -21.96 -17.78
C GLU A 38 -35.51 -22.96 -16.65
N HIS A 39 -35.62 -24.25 -16.96
CA HIS A 39 -35.74 -25.30 -15.94
C HIS A 39 -34.42 -25.42 -15.15
N VAL A 40 -33.29 -25.44 -15.83
CA VAL A 40 -31.94 -25.43 -15.19
C VAL A 40 -31.80 -24.23 -14.28
N LYS A 41 -32.12 -23.04 -14.76
CA LYS A 41 -32.06 -21.80 -13.94
C LYS A 41 -32.94 -21.87 -12.70
N ARG A 42 -34.12 -22.46 -12.82
CA ARG A 42 -35.05 -22.65 -11.70
C ARG A 42 -34.46 -23.56 -10.63
N ILE A 43 -33.84 -24.69 -11.02
CA ILE A 43 -33.18 -25.62 -10.10
C ILE A 43 -32.04 -24.91 -9.38
N VAL A 44 -31.14 -24.27 -10.12
CA VAL A 44 -30.01 -23.51 -9.55
C VAL A 44 -30.49 -22.43 -8.58
N LYS A 45 -31.55 -21.69 -8.94
CA LYS A 45 -32.12 -20.66 -8.07
C LYS A 45 -32.68 -21.25 -6.78
N THR A 46 -33.38 -22.40 -6.86
CA THR A 46 -33.95 -23.09 -5.70
C THR A 46 -32.83 -23.53 -4.74
N ASP A 47 -31.78 -24.16 -5.27
CA ASP A 47 -30.67 -24.65 -4.47
C ASP A 47 -29.88 -23.50 -3.82
N LEU A 48 -29.61 -22.42 -4.58
CA LEU A 48 -28.98 -21.24 -4.04
C LEU A 48 -29.79 -20.53 -2.96
N THR A 49 -31.15 -20.50 -3.14
CA THR A 49 -32.03 -19.92 -2.11
C THR A 49 -32.03 -20.77 -0.84
N ALA A 50 -32.08 -22.09 -0.96
CA ALA A 50 -31.98 -22.99 0.19
C ALA A 50 -30.64 -22.87 0.93
N LEU A 51 -29.54 -22.67 0.20
CA LEU A 51 -28.23 -22.42 0.78
C LEU A 51 -28.16 -21.05 1.48
N ALA A 52 -28.76 -20.02 0.87
CA ALA A 52 -28.84 -18.68 1.47
C ALA A 52 -29.65 -18.69 2.76
N ASP A 53 -30.79 -19.39 2.78
CA ASP A 53 -31.66 -19.52 3.97
C ASP A 53 -30.96 -20.28 5.12
N LYS A 54 -30.10 -21.26 4.77
CA LYS A 54 -29.41 -22.09 5.75
C LYS A 54 -28.12 -21.45 6.31
N TYR A 55 -27.40 -20.73 5.48
CA TYR A 55 -26.05 -20.21 5.79
C TYR A 55 -25.93 -18.70 5.65
N GLY A 56 -26.98 -18.00 5.23
CA GLY A 56 -26.97 -16.57 5.04
C GLY A 56 -26.81 -15.82 6.35
N ASP A 57 -25.89 -14.91 6.39
CA ASP A 57 -25.69 -13.96 7.48
C ASP A 57 -26.40 -12.64 7.15
N GLU A 58 -26.70 -11.86 8.18
CA GLU A 58 -27.08 -10.46 7.98
C GLU A 58 -25.93 -9.66 7.37
N ARG A 59 -26.28 -8.68 6.55
CA ARG A 59 -25.29 -7.80 5.93
C ARG A 59 -24.50 -7.07 7.01
N ARG A 60 -23.17 -7.25 7.01
CA ARG A 60 -22.24 -6.62 7.96
C ARG A 60 -21.92 -5.16 7.63
N THR A 61 -22.28 -4.69 6.44
CA THR A 61 -22.04 -3.33 5.97
C THR A 61 -23.34 -2.56 5.89
N SER A 62 -23.35 -1.32 6.35
CA SER A 62 -24.46 -0.38 6.14
C SER A 62 -24.39 0.22 4.73
N ILE A 63 -25.58 0.51 4.15
CA ILE A 63 -25.68 1.31 2.93
C ILE A 63 -26.08 2.72 3.40
N GLU A 64 -25.14 3.64 3.30
CA GLU A 64 -25.39 5.05 3.62
C GLU A 64 -25.41 5.88 2.33
N THR A 65 -26.32 6.86 2.30
CA THR A 65 -26.32 7.85 1.22
C THR A 65 -25.23 8.88 1.53
N VAL A 66 -24.02 8.63 1.02
CA VAL A 66 -22.93 9.59 1.17
C VAL A 66 -23.17 10.72 0.17
N SER A 67 -23.45 11.90 0.69
CA SER A 67 -23.53 13.16 -0.07
C SER A 67 -22.14 13.80 -0.17
N GLY A 68 -21.21 13.21 -0.93
CA GLY A 68 -19.87 13.72 -1.11
C GLY A 68 -18.94 12.71 -1.75
N GLU A 69 -17.89 13.17 -2.40
CA GLU A 69 -16.77 12.32 -2.80
C GLU A 69 -16.05 11.87 -1.52
N VAL A 70 -16.06 10.57 -1.24
CA VAL A 70 -15.26 10.00 -0.14
C VAL A 70 -13.81 10.02 -0.61
N ASP A 71 -12.98 10.82 0.04
CA ASP A 71 -11.54 10.75 -0.19
C ASP A 71 -11.04 9.37 0.29
N ILE A 72 -10.22 8.72 -0.52
CA ILE A 72 -9.61 7.43 -0.17
C ILE A 72 -8.85 7.56 1.16
N GLU A 73 -8.34 8.75 1.46
CA GLU A 73 -7.64 9.05 2.70
C GLU A 73 -8.53 8.91 3.95
N ASP A 74 -9.82 9.23 3.85
CA ASP A 74 -10.78 9.09 4.95
C ASP A 74 -11.05 7.62 5.35
N LEU A 75 -10.75 6.69 4.44
CA LEU A 75 -10.88 5.24 4.68
C LEU A 75 -9.63 4.63 5.30
N ILE A 76 -8.52 5.38 5.36
CA ILE A 76 -7.25 4.88 5.88
C ILE A 76 -7.14 5.26 7.35
N PRO A 77 -6.94 4.28 8.26
CA PRO A 77 -6.75 4.60 9.67
C PRO A 77 -5.50 5.45 9.89
N GLU A 78 -5.62 6.46 10.76
CA GLU A 78 -4.47 7.26 11.17
C GLU A 78 -3.63 6.47 12.16
N GLU A 79 -2.45 6.02 11.72
CA GLU A 79 -1.52 5.23 12.51
C GLU A 79 -0.13 5.86 12.47
N THR A 80 0.58 5.76 13.61
CA THR A 80 2.00 6.14 13.65
C THR A 80 2.86 5.04 13.04
N CYS A 81 3.66 5.40 12.05
CA CYS A 81 4.52 4.50 11.30
C CYS A 81 5.98 4.92 11.39
N VAL A 82 6.86 3.95 11.25
CA VAL A 82 8.30 4.13 11.11
C VAL A 82 8.69 3.89 9.66
N PHE A 83 9.42 4.82 9.07
CA PHE A 83 9.97 4.73 7.73
C PHE A 83 11.46 4.53 7.81
N THR A 84 11.96 3.59 7.05
CA THR A 84 13.40 3.37 6.88
C THR A 84 13.78 3.56 5.43
N LEU A 85 14.80 4.38 5.19
CA LEU A 85 15.42 4.57 3.88
C LEU A 85 16.86 4.07 3.94
N THR A 86 17.25 3.27 2.97
CA THR A 86 18.63 2.79 2.83
C THR A 86 19.42 3.64 1.84
N HIS A 87 20.73 3.55 1.92
CA HIS A 87 21.65 4.23 1.02
C HIS A 87 21.43 3.88 -0.47
N GLU A 88 21.08 2.63 -0.75
CA GLU A 88 20.72 2.19 -2.12
C GLU A 88 19.32 2.61 -2.56
N GLY A 89 18.58 3.35 -1.72
CA GLY A 89 17.25 3.87 -2.07
C GLY A 89 16.12 2.87 -1.89
N TYR A 90 16.22 1.93 -0.95
CA TYR A 90 15.09 1.10 -0.54
C TYR A 90 14.33 1.77 0.59
N ILE A 91 13.02 1.86 0.45
CA ILE A 91 12.13 2.42 1.46
C ILE A 91 11.07 1.42 1.89
N LYS A 92 10.69 1.45 3.15
CA LYS A 92 9.53 0.73 3.68
C LYS A 92 8.86 1.51 4.80
N ARG A 93 7.61 1.18 5.02
CA ARG A 93 6.81 1.61 6.16
C ARG A 93 6.58 0.42 7.09
N THR A 94 6.68 0.64 8.40
CA THR A 94 6.43 -0.37 9.44
C THR A 94 5.59 0.28 10.53
N THR A 95 4.66 -0.44 11.14
CA THR A 95 3.89 0.07 12.29
C THR A 95 4.80 0.27 13.50
N LEU A 96 4.54 1.30 14.30
CA LEU A 96 5.35 1.60 15.49
C LEU A 96 5.35 0.46 16.51
N ASP A 97 4.27 -0.29 16.63
CA ASP A 97 4.12 -1.43 17.55
C ASP A 97 5.16 -2.54 17.32
N THR A 98 5.75 -2.57 16.13
CA THR A 98 6.82 -3.51 15.79
C THR A 98 8.13 -3.21 16.51
N TYR A 99 8.30 -1.98 17.00
CA TYR A 99 9.48 -1.51 17.71
C TYR A 99 9.17 -1.41 19.21
N GLN A 100 9.55 -2.43 19.97
CA GLN A 100 9.39 -2.41 21.41
C GLN A 100 10.56 -1.70 22.10
N ALA A 101 10.25 -0.88 23.10
CA ALA A 101 11.26 -0.27 23.94
C ALA A 101 12.08 -1.34 24.67
N GLN A 102 13.40 -1.27 24.58
CA GLN A 102 14.29 -2.21 25.27
C GLN A 102 14.84 -1.60 26.55
N ASN A 103 14.85 -2.40 27.62
CA ASN A 103 15.50 -2.05 28.88
C ASN A 103 17.03 -2.20 28.78
N ARG A 104 17.76 -1.65 29.75
CA ARG A 104 19.22 -1.77 29.83
C ARG A 104 19.65 -3.24 29.78
N GLY A 105 20.58 -3.57 28.89
CA GLY A 105 21.12 -4.91 28.69
C GLY A 105 20.40 -5.77 27.65
N GLY A 106 19.35 -5.25 26.98
CA GLY A 106 18.72 -5.91 25.84
C GLY A 106 19.62 -5.94 24.60
N ARG A 107 19.53 -7.00 23.79
CA ARG A 107 20.14 -7.02 22.46
C ARG A 107 19.34 -6.10 21.55
N GLY A 108 20.01 -5.21 20.80
CA GLY A 108 19.36 -4.33 19.80
C GLY A 108 18.47 -5.10 18.85
N VAL A 109 17.51 -4.41 18.27
CA VAL A 109 16.55 -4.99 17.30
C VAL A 109 16.99 -4.62 15.90
N GLN A 110 17.17 -5.62 15.02
CA GLN A 110 17.48 -5.39 13.62
C GLN A 110 16.24 -4.80 12.93
N GLY A 111 16.36 -3.57 12.44
CA GLY A 111 15.25 -2.85 11.81
C GLY A 111 14.99 -3.22 10.36
N MET A 112 16.00 -3.77 9.65
CA MET A 112 15.91 -4.10 8.23
C MET A 112 16.93 -5.17 7.85
N THR A 113 16.58 -6.05 6.91
CA THR A 113 17.57 -6.89 6.23
C THR A 113 18.18 -6.10 5.10
N GLN A 114 19.47 -5.94 5.12
CA GLN A 114 20.25 -5.18 4.14
C GLN A 114 20.90 -6.12 3.14
N LYS A 115 21.24 -5.60 1.96
CA LYS A 115 22.17 -6.27 1.05
C LYS A 115 23.62 -6.10 1.59
N ASP A 116 24.52 -6.93 1.09
CA ASP A 116 25.94 -6.68 1.31
C ASP A 116 26.27 -5.28 0.79
N GLU A 117 26.86 -4.42 1.59
CA GLU A 117 27.21 -3.03 1.28
C GLU A 117 26.09 -1.97 1.43
N ASP A 118 24.81 -2.34 1.62
CA ASP A 118 23.73 -1.38 1.90
C ASP A 118 23.59 -1.13 3.40
N PHE A 119 23.16 0.07 3.81
CA PHE A 119 22.91 0.42 5.20
C PHE A 119 21.71 1.36 5.33
N THR A 120 21.05 1.36 6.49
CA THR A 120 19.98 2.31 6.78
C THR A 120 20.58 3.69 6.94
N GLU A 121 20.25 4.60 6.04
CA GLU A 121 20.74 5.97 6.04
C GLU A 121 19.86 6.85 6.93
N GLU A 122 18.57 6.74 6.79
CA GLU A 122 17.61 7.59 7.51
C GLU A 122 16.42 6.78 8.05
N MET A 123 15.93 7.23 9.21
CA MET A 123 14.75 6.68 9.85
C MET A 123 13.85 7.83 10.30
N TYR A 124 12.58 7.77 9.93
CA TYR A 124 11.57 8.77 10.26
C TYR A 124 10.39 8.14 10.98
N VAL A 125 9.74 8.92 11.82
CA VAL A 125 8.46 8.58 12.45
C VAL A 125 7.43 9.59 11.99
N GLY A 126 6.28 9.13 11.54
CA GLY A 126 5.20 9.99 11.07
C GLY A 126 3.86 9.26 11.00
N SER A 127 2.80 10.01 10.69
CA SER A 127 1.45 9.47 10.50
C SER A 127 1.26 8.92 9.09
N THR A 128 0.34 7.97 8.93
CA THR A 128 -0.14 7.50 7.62
C THR A 128 -0.68 8.62 6.73
N HIS A 129 -1.18 9.71 7.33
CA HIS A 129 -1.76 10.86 6.63
C HIS A 129 -0.76 11.96 6.32
N ASP A 130 0.49 11.83 6.75
CA ASP A 130 1.54 12.80 6.44
C ASP A 130 1.98 12.74 4.97
N TYR A 131 2.73 13.74 4.56
CA TYR A 131 3.42 13.78 3.27
C TYR A 131 4.91 13.51 3.45
N MET A 132 5.49 12.82 2.51
CA MET A 132 6.93 12.71 2.36
C MET A 132 7.38 13.46 1.11
N LEU A 133 8.34 14.36 1.30
CA LEU A 133 9.00 15.10 0.25
C LEU A 133 10.38 14.48 0.00
N PHE A 134 10.56 13.96 -1.20
CA PHE A 134 11.81 13.34 -1.65
C PHE A 134 12.58 14.34 -2.51
N PHE A 135 13.70 14.83 -2.01
CA PHE A 135 14.60 15.72 -2.75
C PHE A 135 15.71 14.89 -3.35
N THR A 136 15.96 15.09 -4.65
CA THR A 136 16.95 14.32 -5.39
C THR A 136 18.23 15.12 -5.63
N ASN A 137 19.33 14.42 -5.89
CA ASN A 137 20.62 15.03 -6.24
C ASN A 137 20.53 15.94 -7.47
N LYS A 138 19.55 15.73 -8.36
CA LYS A 138 19.28 16.60 -9.52
C LYS A 138 18.49 17.87 -9.18
N GLY A 139 18.18 18.10 -7.91
CA GLY A 139 17.43 19.27 -7.45
C GLY A 139 15.94 19.24 -7.71
N LYS A 140 15.37 18.08 -8.02
CA LYS A 140 13.93 17.87 -8.10
C LYS A 140 13.36 17.47 -6.74
N VAL A 141 12.06 17.71 -6.56
CA VAL A 141 11.29 17.25 -5.40
C VAL A 141 10.06 16.49 -5.86
N TYR A 142 9.81 15.35 -5.24
CA TYR A 142 8.60 14.55 -5.40
C TYR A 142 7.84 14.51 -4.09
N ARG A 143 6.51 14.54 -4.15
CA ARG A 143 5.64 14.46 -2.99
C ARG A 143 4.81 13.18 -3.05
N GLN A 144 4.85 12.41 -1.98
CA GLN A 144 4.08 11.18 -1.83
C GLN A 144 3.33 11.19 -0.51
N LYS A 145 2.11 10.64 -0.50
CA LYS A 145 1.40 10.34 0.75
C LYS A 145 2.03 9.14 1.43
N VAL A 146 2.17 9.21 2.74
CA VAL A 146 2.78 8.17 3.55
C VAL A 146 2.08 6.81 3.43
N HIS A 147 0.74 6.79 3.38
CA HIS A 147 -0.03 5.55 3.24
C HIS A 147 0.25 4.82 1.91
N GLN A 148 0.75 5.51 0.89
CA GLN A 148 1.09 4.92 -0.42
C GLN A 148 2.45 4.19 -0.39
N ILE A 149 3.26 4.40 0.66
CA ILE A 149 4.50 3.65 0.85
C ILE A 149 4.14 2.23 1.31
N PRO A 150 4.66 1.18 0.65
CA PRO A 150 4.32 -0.20 0.98
C PRO A 150 4.64 -0.56 2.43
N LEU A 151 3.70 -1.24 3.08
CA LEU A 151 3.90 -1.81 4.40
C LEU A 151 4.85 -3.00 4.27
N GLY A 152 5.92 -3.01 5.05
CA GLY A 152 6.88 -4.09 5.10
C GLY A 152 7.01 -4.68 6.51
N SER A 153 7.34 -5.96 6.60
CA SER A 153 7.76 -6.54 7.87
C SER A 153 9.08 -5.92 8.33
N ARG A 154 9.37 -6.02 9.63
CA ARG A 154 10.61 -5.46 10.19
C ARG A 154 11.88 -5.92 9.46
N GLN A 155 11.93 -7.17 9.03
CA GLN A 155 13.09 -7.77 8.35
C GLN A 155 13.07 -7.60 6.83
N ALA A 156 11.99 -7.10 6.24
CA ALA A 156 11.90 -6.91 4.79
C ALA A 156 12.93 -5.87 4.29
N LYS A 157 13.43 -6.06 3.08
CA LYS A 157 14.34 -5.10 2.40
C LYS A 157 13.67 -3.77 2.05
N GLY A 158 12.34 -3.74 1.93
CA GLY A 158 11.61 -2.61 1.40
C GLY A 158 11.47 -2.61 -0.12
N THR A 159 10.93 -1.53 -0.65
CA THR A 159 10.69 -1.30 -2.08
C THR A 159 11.65 -0.23 -2.59
N PRO A 160 12.28 -0.40 -3.77
CA PRO A 160 13.09 0.65 -4.37
C PRO A 160 12.28 1.92 -4.60
N VAL A 161 12.82 3.08 -4.27
CA VAL A 161 12.15 4.38 -4.45
C VAL A 161 11.81 4.64 -5.91
N VAL A 162 12.60 4.14 -6.84
CA VAL A 162 12.33 4.22 -8.30
C VAL A 162 11.01 3.55 -8.72
N ASN A 163 10.49 2.61 -7.93
CA ASN A 163 9.19 2.00 -8.18
C ASN A 163 8.01 2.83 -7.61
N LEU A 164 8.30 3.78 -6.75
CA LEU A 164 7.30 4.64 -6.11
C LEU A 164 7.23 6.02 -6.75
N LEU A 165 8.36 6.52 -7.23
CA LEU A 165 8.52 7.86 -7.78
C LEU A 165 9.04 7.77 -9.22
N PRO A 166 8.59 8.64 -10.11
CA PRO A 166 9.07 8.71 -11.50
C PRO A 166 10.43 9.41 -11.59
N ILE A 167 11.45 8.84 -10.91
CA ILE A 167 12.82 9.34 -10.94
C ILE A 167 13.60 8.73 -12.12
N GLU A 168 14.58 9.46 -12.62
CA GLU A 168 15.44 9.03 -13.73
C GLU A 168 16.52 8.05 -13.25
N ASP A 169 17.12 7.26 -14.13
CA ASP A 169 18.08 6.19 -13.78
C ASP A 169 19.31 6.68 -13.02
N ASP A 170 19.74 7.92 -13.27
CA ASP A 170 20.90 8.56 -12.63
C ASP A 170 20.50 9.52 -11.49
N GLU A 171 19.23 9.53 -11.13
CA GLU A 171 18.67 10.37 -10.08
C GLU A 171 18.60 9.59 -8.75
N LYS A 172 19.16 10.14 -7.68
CA LYS A 172 19.17 9.54 -6.34
C LYS A 172 18.49 10.46 -5.34
N VAL A 173 17.86 9.88 -4.34
CA VAL A 173 17.29 10.64 -3.23
C VAL A 173 18.43 11.14 -2.34
N ALA A 174 18.52 12.45 -2.17
CA ALA A 174 19.53 13.12 -1.34
C ALA A 174 19.00 13.42 0.07
N THR A 175 17.72 13.75 0.20
CA THR A 175 17.08 14.04 1.50
C THR A 175 15.60 13.75 1.44
N VAL A 176 15.05 13.26 2.55
CA VAL A 176 13.60 13.10 2.73
C VAL A 176 13.12 13.99 3.87
N ILE A 177 11.98 14.65 3.68
CA ILE A 177 11.35 15.46 4.72
C ILE A 177 9.92 14.95 4.92
N ASN A 178 9.62 14.50 6.13
CA ASN A 178 8.27 14.17 6.55
C ASN A 178 7.55 15.43 7.06
N THR A 179 6.30 15.64 6.65
CA THR A 179 5.50 16.77 7.11
C THR A 179 4.01 16.48 6.98
N ARG A 180 3.24 16.96 7.94
CA ARG A 180 1.77 16.97 7.87
C ARG A 180 1.26 18.22 7.16
N ASP A 181 1.85 19.36 7.49
CA ASP A 181 1.45 20.67 7.03
C ASP A 181 2.61 21.42 6.36
N PHE A 182 2.26 22.45 5.62
CA PHE A 182 3.22 23.31 4.93
C PHE A 182 3.13 24.74 5.52
N PRO A 183 3.75 24.97 6.69
CA PRO A 183 3.68 26.28 7.34
C PRO A 183 4.37 27.37 6.52
N ALA A 184 3.72 28.51 6.41
CA ALA A 184 4.22 29.63 5.61
C ALA A 184 5.37 30.40 6.27
N ASP A 185 5.55 30.23 7.58
CA ASP A 185 6.60 30.85 8.39
C ASP A 185 7.90 30.05 8.45
N GLU A 186 7.93 28.85 7.86
CA GLU A 186 9.12 28.02 7.77
C GLU A 186 9.71 28.01 6.37
N TYR A 187 10.98 27.62 6.30
CA TYR A 187 11.74 27.61 5.06
C TYR A 187 12.49 26.29 4.88
N LEU A 188 12.77 25.94 3.65
CA LEU A 188 13.72 24.92 3.29
C LEU A 188 15.02 25.55 2.84
N LEU A 189 16.11 25.10 3.43
CA LEU A 189 17.46 25.47 3.07
C LEU A 189 18.08 24.34 2.26
N PHE A 190 18.52 24.65 1.06
CA PHE A 190 19.18 23.76 0.13
C PHE A 190 20.66 24.04 0.12
N ALA A 191 21.48 22.99 0.13
CA ALA A 191 22.93 23.07 -0.02
C ALA A 191 23.41 22.15 -1.13
N THR A 192 24.27 22.67 -2.01
CA THR A 192 24.85 21.91 -3.11
C THR A 192 26.29 21.56 -2.89
N ALA A 193 26.83 20.60 -3.63
CA ALA A 193 28.22 20.14 -3.54
C ALA A 193 29.24 21.27 -3.81
N HIS A 194 28.92 22.20 -4.71
CA HIS A 194 29.73 23.35 -5.01
C HIS A 194 29.52 24.56 -4.08
N GLY A 195 28.80 24.35 -2.96
CA GLY A 195 28.62 25.36 -1.93
C GLY A 195 27.53 26.40 -2.23
N MET A 196 26.66 26.17 -3.20
CA MET A 196 25.53 27.04 -3.42
C MET A 196 24.44 26.78 -2.35
N ILE A 197 23.83 27.86 -1.91
CA ILE A 197 22.76 27.81 -0.91
C ILE A 197 21.51 28.50 -1.48
N LYS A 198 20.37 27.91 -1.26
CA LYS A 198 19.06 28.49 -1.57
C LYS A 198 18.13 28.34 -0.38
N LYS A 199 17.42 29.41 -0.02
CA LYS A 199 16.33 29.39 0.97
C LYS A 199 15.00 29.61 0.25
N THR A 200 14.04 28.73 0.48
CA THR A 200 12.70 28.82 -0.17
C THR A 200 11.62 28.62 0.90
N ALA A 201 10.53 29.36 0.84
CA ALA A 201 9.40 29.17 1.74
C ALA A 201 8.82 27.75 1.62
N PHE A 202 8.46 27.13 2.74
CA PHE A 202 8.05 25.74 2.78
C PHE A 202 6.69 25.52 2.10
N ASP A 203 5.80 26.48 2.17
CA ASP A 203 4.49 26.45 1.52
C ASP A 203 4.56 26.36 -0.02
N ALA A 204 5.65 26.78 -0.64
CA ALA A 204 5.89 26.62 -2.07
C ALA A 204 5.83 25.15 -2.55
N TYR A 205 6.02 24.20 -1.64
CA TYR A 205 6.03 22.75 -1.92
C TYR A 205 4.69 22.06 -1.60
N LYS A 206 3.66 22.83 -1.24
CA LYS A 206 2.32 22.29 -0.97
C LYS A 206 1.72 21.60 -2.20
N ASN A 207 1.96 22.13 -3.40
CA ASN A 207 1.33 21.67 -4.64
C ASN A 207 2.36 21.06 -5.62
N VAL A 208 3.16 20.10 -5.15
CA VAL A 208 4.06 19.34 -6.04
C VAL A 208 3.24 18.36 -6.87
N ARG A 209 3.42 18.39 -8.19
CA ARG A 209 2.76 17.47 -9.14
C ARG A 209 3.38 16.07 -9.06
N SER A 210 2.66 15.07 -9.59
CA SER A 210 3.13 13.66 -9.59
C SER A 210 4.45 13.46 -10.36
N ASN A 211 4.73 14.27 -11.38
CA ASN A 211 5.97 14.25 -12.16
C ASN A 211 7.12 15.05 -11.51
N GLY A 212 6.93 15.51 -10.28
CA GLY A 212 7.92 16.30 -9.54
C GLY A 212 7.90 17.78 -9.89
N LEU A 213 8.70 18.53 -9.12
CA LEU A 213 8.93 19.97 -9.28
C LEU A 213 10.44 20.23 -9.16
N ILE A 214 10.97 21.16 -9.95
CA ILE A 214 12.34 21.63 -9.78
C ILE A 214 12.40 22.51 -8.53
N ALA A 215 13.04 22.00 -7.47
CA ALA A 215 13.21 22.70 -6.20
C ALA A 215 14.36 23.70 -6.24
N ILE A 216 15.44 23.33 -6.93
CA ILE A 216 16.61 24.18 -7.16
C ILE A 216 17.18 23.93 -8.56
N ASN A 217 17.53 25.00 -9.27
CA ASN A 217 18.27 24.90 -10.52
C ASN A 217 19.76 24.75 -10.18
N LEU A 218 20.32 23.62 -10.52
CA LEU A 218 21.72 23.32 -10.34
C LEU A 218 22.55 23.87 -11.51
N ARG A 219 23.81 24.19 -11.27
CA ARG A 219 24.79 24.47 -12.30
C ARG A 219 25.32 23.16 -12.90
N ASP A 220 26.02 23.28 -14.02
CA ASP A 220 26.64 22.13 -14.66
C ASP A 220 27.57 21.41 -13.67
N ALA A 221 27.44 20.09 -13.59
CA ALA A 221 28.18 19.21 -12.69
C ALA A 221 28.03 19.48 -11.17
N ASP A 222 26.99 20.23 -10.74
CA ASP A 222 26.65 20.41 -9.33
C ASP A 222 25.56 19.43 -8.90
N GLU A 223 25.52 19.05 -7.64
CA GLU A 223 24.55 18.15 -7.05
C GLU A 223 23.96 18.72 -5.76
N LEU A 224 22.68 18.47 -5.53
CA LEU A 224 22.04 18.75 -4.26
C LEU A 224 22.49 17.69 -3.23
N ILE A 225 23.11 18.13 -2.15
CA ILE A 225 23.62 17.23 -1.10
C ILE A 225 22.74 17.19 0.14
N ALA A 226 22.05 18.30 0.45
CA ALA A 226 21.20 18.35 1.64
C ALA A 226 20.08 19.37 1.52
N VAL A 227 18.95 19.04 2.14
CA VAL A 227 17.83 19.95 2.37
C VAL A 227 17.49 19.89 3.86
N ARG A 228 17.35 21.06 4.50
CA ARG A 228 17.00 21.15 5.92
C ARG A 228 15.85 22.13 6.12
N ARG A 229 14.94 21.78 7.01
CA ARG A 229 13.86 22.66 7.45
C ARG A 229 14.42 23.64 8.47
N VAL A 230 14.17 24.93 8.27
CA VAL A 230 14.67 26.02 9.12
C VAL A 230 13.52 26.96 9.48
N ALA A 231 13.45 27.30 10.77
CA ALA A 231 12.53 28.30 11.28
C ALA A 231 13.17 29.70 11.27
N PRO A 232 12.37 30.78 11.36
CA PRO A 232 12.89 32.14 11.50
C PRO A 232 13.80 32.25 12.72
N GLY A 233 14.92 32.96 12.56
CA GLY A 233 15.91 33.17 13.62
C GLY A 233 16.88 32.02 13.90
N MET A 234 16.76 30.90 13.19
CA MET A 234 17.75 29.82 13.24
C MET A 234 19.08 30.25 12.57
N LYS A 235 20.18 29.95 13.23
CA LYS A 235 21.53 30.12 12.68
C LYS A 235 21.95 28.81 12.02
N VAL A 236 22.53 28.91 10.83
CA VAL A 236 23.05 27.76 10.08
C VAL A 236 24.55 27.85 10.00
N MET A 237 25.22 26.78 10.41
CA MET A 237 26.66 26.64 10.27
C MET A 237 26.96 25.64 9.15
N MET A 238 27.77 26.08 8.19
CA MET A 238 28.27 25.22 7.13
C MET A 238 29.79 25.05 7.30
N VAL A 239 30.24 23.81 7.23
CA VAL A 239 31.66 23.46 7.33
C VAL A 239 32.07 22.82 6.02
N SER A 240 33.02 23.42 5.31
CA SER A 240 33.71 22.83 4.18
C SER A 240 35.09 22.32 4.59
N LEU A 241 35.76 21.57 3.70
CA LEU A 241 37.12 21.08 3.97
C LEU A 241 38.14 22.21 4.24
N SER A 242 37.89 23.44 3.77
CA SER A 242 38.84 24.57 3.87
C SER A 242 38.33 25.71 4.75
N LEU A 243 37.05 25.84 5.03
CA LEU A 243 36.46 27.01 5.70
C LEU A 243 35.17 26.69 6.45
N ILE A 244 34.95 27.36 7.60
CA ILE A 244 33.68 27.35 8.33
C ILE A 244 32.97 28.66 8.00
N HIS A 245 31.74 28.55 7.47
CA HIS A 245 30.83 29.66 7.23
C HIS A 245 29.67 29.64 8.22
N ILE A 246 29.45 30.76 8.92
CA ILE A 246 28.28 30.95 9.79
C ILE A 246 27.45 32.06 9.18
N SER A 247 26.16 31.77 8.94
CA SER A 247 25.18 32.74 8.43
C SER A 247 24.00 32.87 9.40
N GLU A 248 23.51 34.09 9.56
CA GLU A 248 22.31 34.43 10.28
C GLU A 248 21.08 34.45 9.37
#